data_cb108560bdf2094cf65fa7ebfbbdb979
#
_entry.id   cb108560bdf2094cf65fa7ebfbbdb979
#
_cell.length_a   1.000
_cell.length_b   1.000
_cell.length_c   1.000
_cell.angle_alpha   90.00
_cell.angle_beta   90.00
_cell.angle_gamma   90.00
#
_symmetry.space_group_name_H-M   'P 1'
#
loop_
_entity.id
_entity.type
_entity.pdbx_description
1 polymer ?
#
loop_
_entity_poly.entity_id
_entity_poly.type
_entity_poly.pdbx_seq_one_letter_code
_entity_poly.pdbx_strand_id
1 'polypeptide(L)'
;MAEIGVIGSGSWGTALALVLNKNGHHVTIWSYLKEEADEIREKRENPSKLPGVHIPEEIEITTDLQGSVEGKDVVVLAVPSMATRATAKKMCPYVKEEQILVNVAKGIEEGLSLIH
;
A
#
# COMPACT_ATOMS: atom_id res chain seq x y z
N MET A 1 -11.55 -4.52 13.90
CA MET A 1 -10.44 -3.77 13.31
C MET A 1 -9.38 -4.73 12.79
N ALA A 2 -8.94 -4.56 11.55
CA ALA A 2 -7.90 -5.39 10.96
C ALA A 2 -6.58 -4.63 10.86
N GLU A 3 -5.48 -5.38 10.87
CA GLU A 3 -4.14 -4.86 10.58
C GLU A 3 -3.89 -5.05 9.09
N ILE A 4 -3.72 -3.95 8.36
CA ILE A 4 -3.62 -3.99 6.91
C ILE A 4 -2.32 -3.34 6.45
N GLY A 5 -1.58 -4.07 5.60
CA GLY A 5 -0.40 -3.53 4.94
C GLY A 5 -0.74 -3.21 3.49
N VAL A 6 -0.53 -1.96 3.08
CA VAL A 6 -0.69 -1.55 1.69
C VAL A 6 0.69 -1.41 1.08
N ILE A 7 1.01 -2.28 0.14
CA ILE A 7 2.32 -2.33 -0.48
C ILE A 7 2.31 -1.46 -1.74
N GLY A 8 2.73 -0.23 -1.58
CA GLY A 8 2.75 0.77 -2.63
C GLY A 8 2.16 2.08 -2.16
N SER A 9 2.83 3.19 -2.50
CA SER A 9 2.44 4.54 -2.10
C SER A 9 2.02 5.42 -3.28
N GLY A 10 1.63 4.81 -4.39
CA GLY A 10 1.09 5.55 -5.52
C GLY A 10 -0.31 6.08 -5.21
N SER A 11 -0.94 6.73 -6.18
CA SER A 11 -2.26 7.31 -6.02
C SER A 11 -3.28 6.29 -5.53
N TRP A 12 -3.26 5.13 -6.15
CA TRP A 12 -4.22 4.06 -5.86
C TRP A 12 -4.01 3.46 -4.47
N GLY A 13 -2.76 3.15 -4.12
CA GLY A 13 -2.43 2.60 -2.81
C GLY A 13 -2.75 3.58 -1.68
N THR A 14 -2.42 4.85 -1.89
CA THR A 14 -2.72 5.89 -0.90
C THR A 14 -4.23 6.06 -0.72
N ALA A 15 -4.97 6.09 -1.83
CA ALA A 15 -6.43 6.23 -1.76
C ALA A 15 -7.08 5.05 -1.02
N LEU A 16 -6.63 3.83 -1.30
CA LEU A 16 -7.11 2.64 -0.60
C LEU A 16 -6.81 2.70 0.90
N ALA A 17 -5.60 3.13 1.24
CA ALA A 17 -5.21 3.25 2.65
C ALA A 17 -6.12 4.21 3.39
N LEU A 18 -6.48 5.33 2.76
CA LEU A 18 -7.39 6.31 3.35
C LEU A 18 -8.77 5.72 3.60
N VAL A 19 -9.31 4.99 2.63
CA VAL A 19 -10.62 4.35 2.76
C VAL A 19 -10.61 3.31 3.89
N LEU A 20 -9.58 2.49 3.94
CA LEU A 20 -9.46 1.45 4.95
C LEU A 20 -9.31 2.04 6.36
N ASN A 21 -8.52 3.10 6.48
CA ASN A 21 -8.37 3.79 7.76
C ASN A 21 -9.69 4.42 8.21
N LYS A 22 -10.43 5.01 7.30
CA LYS A 22 -11.72 5.61 7.57
C LYS A 22 -12.72 4.58 8.08
N ASN A 23 -12.59 3.34 7.66
CA ASN A 23 -13.44 2.24 8.10
C ASN A 23 -12.95 1.58 9.41
N GLY A 24 -11.99 2.18 10.09
CA GLY A 24 -11.56 1.75 11.41
C GLY A 24 -10.41 0.75 11.43
N HIS A 25 -9.75 0.52 10.31
CA HIS A 25 -8.62 -0.41 10.25
C HIS A 25 -7.29 0.30 10.50
N HIS A 26 -6.33 -0.42 11.06
CA HIS A 26 -4.98 0.07 11.22
C HIS A 26 -4.19 -0.22 9.94
N VAL A 27 -3.71 0.82 9.28
CA VAL A 27 -3.09 0.72 7.96
C VAL A 27 -1.63 1.14 8.00
N THR A 28 -0.78 0.36 7.34
CA THR A 28 0.63 0.69 7.13
C THR A 28 0.85 0.75 5.62
N ILE A 29 1.39 1.86 5.13
CA ILE A 29 1.75 2.01 3.72
C ILE A 29 3.25 1.76 3.56
N TRP A 30 3.60 0.87 2.65
CA TRP A 30 4.99 0.65 2.27
C TRP A 30 5.30 1.48 1.03
N SER A 31 6.35 2.29 1.10
CA SER A 31 6.85 3.03 -0.04
C SER A 31 8.17 2.41 -0.51
N TYR A 32 8.32 2.28 -1.80
CA TYR A 32 9.54 1.77 -2.41
C TYR A 32 10.71 2.74 -2.21
N LEU A 33 10.44 4.05 -2.24
CA LEU A 33 11.47 5.08 -2.12
C LEU A 33 11.44 5.72 -0.74
N LYS A 34 12.62 5.75 -0.09
CA LYS A 34 12.75 6.36 1.23
C LYS A 34 12.38 7.85 1.20
N GLU A 35 12.80 8.56 0.16
CA GLU A 35 12.51 9.98 0.01
C GLU A 35 11.02 10.25 -0.04
N GLU A 36 10.29 9.44 -0.76
CA GLU A 36 8.84 9.55 -0.85
C GLU A 36 8.18 9.24 0.49
N ALA A 37 8.63 8.19 1.17
CA ALA A 37 8.12 7.84 2.49
C ALA A 37 8.34 8.97 3.50
N ASP A 38 9.53 9.55 3.50
CA ASP A 38 9.87 10.65 4.39
C ASP A 38 9.02 11.89 4.11
N GLU A 39 8.80 12.21 2.84
CA GLU A 39 7.97 13.33 2.43
C GLU A 39 6.51 13.13 2.89
N ILE A 40 5.96 11.94 2.69
CA ILE A 40 4.60 11.65 3.10
C ILE A 40 4.46 11.73 4.63
N ARG A 41 5.43 11.19 5.36
CA ARG A 41 5.41 11.27 6.83
C ARG A 41 5.47 12.69 7.35
N GLU A 42 6.32 13.52 6.75
CA GLU A 42 6.50 14.90 7.17
C GLU A 42 5.31 15.77 6.82
N LYS A 43 4.83 15.68 5.60
CA LYS A 43 3.75 16.53 5.10
C LYS A 43 2.37 15.96 5.34
N ARG A 44 2.27 14.67 5.64
CA ARG A 44 1.01 13.93 5.74
C ARG A 44 0.17 14.14 4.50
N GLU A 45 0.83 14.16 3.36
CA GLU A 45 0.26 14.33 2.05
C GLU A 45 1.19 13.68 1.04
N ASN A 46 0.64 13.16 -0.04
CA ASN A 46 1.44 12.61 -1.14
C ASN A 46 1.28 13.55 -2.35
N PRO A 47 2.01 14.67 -2.38
CA PRO A 47 1.74 15.74 -3.35
C PRO A 47 1.98 15.35 -4.81
N SER A 48 2.86 14.38 -5.06
CA SER A 48 3.12 13.95 -6.44
C SER A 48 2.09 12.95 -6.96
N LYS A 49 1.44 12.21 -6.07
CA LYS A 49 0.51 11.14 -6.46
C LYS A 49 -0.94 11.43 -6.12
N LEU A 50 -1.19 12.11 -5.00
CA LEU A 50 -2.54 12.39 -4.54
C LEU A 50 -2.55 13.77 -3.85
N PRO A 51 -2.37 14.85 -4.62
CA PRO A 51 -2.24 16.20 -4.04
C PRO A 51 -3.55 16.68 -3.40
N GLY A 52 -3.39 17.47 -2.34
CA GLY A 52 -4.53 18.08 -1.66
C GLY A 52 -5.28 17.16 -0.70
N VAL A 53 -4.81 15.93 -0.51
CA VAL A 53 -5.49 14.96 0.37
C VAL A 53 -4.63 14.74 1.62
N HIS A 54 -5.21 15.01 2.78
CA HIS A 54 -4.52 14.81 4.06
C HIS A 54 -4.49 13.33 4.44
N ILE A 55 -3.32 12.85 4.82
CA ILE A 55 -3.12 11.47 5.30
C ILE A 55 -3.10 11.48 6.83
N PRO A 56 -4.06 10.83 7.50
CA PRO A 56 -4.10 10.80 8.96
C PRO A 56 -2.82 10.23 9.56
N GLU A 57 -2.42 10.76 10.71
CA GLU A 57 -1.23 10.30 11.42
C GLU A 57 -1.33 8.86 11.88
N GLU A 58 -2.54 8.33 11.98
CA GLU A 58 -2.79 6.93 12.32
C GLU A 58 -2.27 5.96 11.27
N ILE A 59 -2.13 6.41 10.02
CA ILE A 59 -1.58 5.61 8.95
C ILE A 59 -0.06 5.67 9.04
N GLU A 60 0.57 4.51 9.21
CA GLU A 60 2.01 4.41 9.26
C GLU A 60 2.59 4.37 7.85
N ILE A 61 3.69 5.07 7.64
CA ILE A 61 4.40 5.11 6.37
C ILE A 61 5.80 4.54 6.60
N THR A 62 6.20 3.55 5.84
CA THR A 62 7.49 2.88 6.05
C THR A 62 8.11 2.40 4.73
N THR A 63 9.42 2.20 4.75
CA THR A 63 10.15 1.54 3.67
C THR A 63 10.53 0.11 4.05
N ASP A 64 10.12 -0.35 5.22
CA ASP A 64 10.39 -1.70 5.70
C ASP A 64 9.30 -2.66 5.21
N LEU A 65 9.63 -3.42 4.17
CA LEU A 65 8.70 -4.37 3.57
C LEU A 65 8.30 -5.46 4.56
N GLN A 66 9.24 -5.97 5.33
CA GLN A 66 8.95 -6.98 6.35
C GLN A 66 7.91 -6.47 7.35
N GLY A 67 8.12 -5.28 7.90
CA GLY A 67 7.19 -4.67 8.85
C GLY A 67 5.83 -4.36 8.27
N SER A 68 5.76 -4.20 6.94
CA SER A 68 4.50 -3.92 6.25
C SER A 68 3.68 -5.18 5.97
N VAL A 69 4.29 -6.35 6.02
CA VAL A 69 3.64 -7.63 5.70
C VAL A 69 3.44 -8.50 6.93
N GLU A 70 4.47 -8.60 7.76
CA GLU A 70 4.47 -9.48 8.92
C GLU A 70 3.47 -9.01 9.97
N GLY A 71 2.65 -9.93 10.44
CA GLY A 71 1.64 -9.61 11.46
C GLY A 71 0.39 -8.90 10.94
N LYS A 72 0.27 -8.72 9.63
CA LYS A 72 -0.92 -8.11 9.04
C LYS A 72 -1.98 -9.16 8.76
N ASP A 73 -3.24 -8.78 8.91
CA ASP A 73 -4.36 -9.66 8.58
C ASP A 73 -4.60 -9.67 7.06
N VAL A 74 -4.43 -8.50 6.44
CA VAL A 74 -4.61 -8.32 5.01
C VAL A 74 -3.41 -7.58 4.45
N VAL A 75 -2.91 -8.04 3.31
CA VAL A 75 -1.83 -7.36 2.58
C VAL A 75 -2.36 -7.00 1.20
N VAL A 76 -2.34 -5.71 0.88
CA VAL A 76 -2.83 -5.20 -0.40
C VAL A 76 -1.62 -4.84 -1.26
N LEU A 77 -1.49 -5.51 -2.39
CA LEU A 77 -0.39 -5.26 -3.32
C LEU A 77 -0.84 -4.23 -4.35
N ALA A 78 -0.34 -3.00 -4.23
CA ALA A 78 -0.76 -1.85 -5.02
C ALA A 78 0.41 -1.17 -5.73
N VAL A 79 1.45 -1.93 -6.07
CA VAL A 79 2.57 -1.42 -6.86
C VAL A 79 2.24 -1.50 -8.36
N PRO A 80 2.92 -0.72 -9.22
CA PRO A 80 2.72 -0.84 -10.67
C PRO A 80 2.92 -2.27 -11.16
N SER A 81 2.18 -2.67 -12.18
CA SER A 81 2.20 -4.06 -12.65
C SER A 81 3.60 -4.58 -12.99
N MET A 82 4.47 -3.74 -13.53
CA MET A 82 5.84 -4.14 -13.86
C MET A 82 6.69 -4.44 -12.61
N ALA A 83 6.31 -3.90 -11.47
CA ALA A 83 7.01 -4.13 -10.20
C ALA A 83 6.35 -5.20 -9.34
N THR A 84 5.14 -5.65 -9.70
CA THR A 84 4.34 -6.57 -8.89
C THR A 84 5.06 -7.89 -8.63
N ARG A 85 5.62 -8.49 -9.66
CA ARG A 85 6.31 -9.78 -9.54
C ARG A 85 7.53 -9.69 -8.62
N ALA A 86 8.37 -8.68 -8.82
CA ALA A 86 9.56 -8.50 -8.01
C ALA A 86 9.20 -8.22 -6.54
N THR A 87 8.19 -7.38 -6.31
CA THR A 87 7.74 -7.05 -4.96
C THR A 87 7.12 -8.26 -4.28
N ALA A 88 6.28 -9.00 -4.98
CA ALA A 88 5.66 -10.22 -4.45
C ALA A 88 6.72 -11.25 -4.04
N LYS A 89 7.77 -11.39 -4.85
CA LYS A 89 8.87 -12.28 -4.56
C LYS A 89 9.62 -11.89 -3.29
N LYS A 90 9.82 -10.58 -3.07
CA LYS A 90 10.46 -10.07 -1.86
C LYS A 90 9.58 -10.26 -0.62
N MET A 91 8.26 -10.19 -0.79
CA MET A 91 7.30 -10.37 0.30
C MET A 91 7.16 -11.83 0.74
N CYS A 92 7.37 -12.75 -0.18
CA CYS A 92 7.10 -14.16 0.03
C CYS A 92 7.61 -14.75 1.35
N PRO A 93 8.85 -14.46 1.79
CA PRO A 93 9.34 -14.98 3.07
C PRO A 93 8.57 -14.48 4.29
N TYR A 94 7.81 -13.40 4.18
CA TYR A 94 7.11 -12.78 5.29
C TYR A 94 5.61 -13.06 5.29
N VAL A 95 5.09 -13.59 4.18
CA VAL A 95 3.66 -13.89 4.06
C VAL A 95 3.35 -15.23 4.70
N LYS A 96 2.27 -15.28 5.49
CA LYS A 96 1.81 -16.50 6.16
C LYS A 96 0.49 -16.95 5.58
N GLU A 97 0.17 -18.22 5.75
CA GLU A 97 -1.02 -18.85 5.17
C GLU A 97 -2.33 -18.18 5.59
N GLU A 98 -2.41 -17.72 6.83
CA GLU A 98 -3.62 -17.11 7.36
C GLU A 98 -3.84 -15.67 6.88
N GLN A 99 -2.88 -15.08 6.17
CA GLN A 99 -3.03 -13.73 5.67
C GLN A 99 -3.79 -13.70 4.34
N ILE A 100 -4.62 -12.66 4.18
CA ILE A 100 -5.34 -12.43 2.94
C ILE A 100 -4.48 -11.52 2.06
N LEU A 101 -4.17 -11.97 0.86
CA LEU A 101 -3.37 -11.21 -0.09
C LEU A 101 -4.26 -10.71 -1.23
N VAL A 102 -4.33 -9.40 -1.40
CA VAL A 102 -5.15 -8.78 -2.44
C VAL A 102 -4.24 -8.09 -3.45
N ASN A 103 -4.35 -8.44 -4.72
CA ASN A 103 -3.56 -7.83 -5.78
C ASN A 103 -4.41 -6.84 -6.58
N VAL A 104 -4.38 -5.58 -6.19
CA VAL A 104 -5.16 -4.54 -6.88
C VAL A 104 -4.44 -4.02 -8.12
N ALA A 105 -3.13 -4.21 -8.21
CA ALA A 105 -2.39 -3.83 -9.41
C ALA A 105 -2.90 -4.57 -10.64
N LYS A 106 -3.18 -5.87 -10.50
CA LYS A 106 -3.75 -6.68 -11.56
C LYS A 106 -5.17 -6.24 -11.90
N GLY A 107 -5.97 -5.91 -10.87
CA GLY A 107 -7.32 -5.39 -11.08
C GLY A 107 -7.34 -4.09 -11.85
N ILE A 108 -6.41 -3.20 -11.56
CA ILE A 108 -6.26 -1.93 -12.27
C ILE A 108 -5.90 -2.19 -13.73
N GLU A 109 -4.95 -3.08 -13.98
CA GLU A 109 -4.51 -3.44 -15.32
C GLU A 109 -5.67 -4.02 -16.15
N GLU A 110 -6.44 -4.93 -15.58
CA GLU A 110 -7.59 -5.52 -16.21
C GLU A 110 -8.67 -4.47 -16.50
N GLY A 111 -8.90 -3.57 -15.56
CA GLY A 111 -9.82 -2.46 -15.71
C GLY A 111 -9.45 -1.55 -16.86
N LEU A 112 -8.17 -1.25 -17.02
CA LEU A 112 -7.67 -0.44 -18.12
C LEU A 112 -7.86 -1.16 -19.45
N SER A 113 -7.68 -2.47 -19.47
CA SER A 113 -7.90 -3.26 -20.68
C SER A 113 -9.35 -3.21 -21.13
N LEU A 114 -10.27 -3.18 -20.20
CA LEU A 114 -11.71 -3.12 -20.50
C LEU A 114 -12.15 -1.77 -21.07
N ILE A 115 -11.41 -0.72 -20.77
CA ILE A 115 -11.71 0.63 -21.25
C ILE A 115 -11.30 0.80 -22.72
N HIS A 116 -10.33 0.04 -23.15
CA HIS A 116 -9.86 0.06 -24.53
C HIS A 116 -10.77 -0.74 -25.44
#